data_9f5d3964f1d06ae280747205e128dcab
#
_entry.id   9f5d3964f1d06ae280747205e128dcab
#
_cell.length_a   1.000
_cell.length_b   1.000
_cell.length_c   1.000
_cell.angle_alpha   90.00
_cell.angle_beta   90.00
_cell.angle_gamma   90.00
#
_symmetry.space_group_name_H-M   'P 1'
#
loop_
_entity.id
_entity.type
_entity.pdbx_description
1 polymer ?
#
loop_
_entity_poly.entity_id
_entity_poly.type
_entity_poly.pdbx_seq_one_letter_code
_entity_poly.pdbx_strand_id
1 'polypeptide(L)'
;MAYGQLKAPTNIRIDFRPSPRQYELWKLLQPDYCPHCGGHIIQVQSGYDQQGNPKYVPQCENCGTQDLPQLILGGGAAGGGKSYLGSCWLVSSCIRFADIRAVVARKTLKSLKESTFNTIKKVCKEWGLVEGEHYKINNLEGTLTFWNGSVIIMKEMADNPSDPQFERFGSSEYTIAFVDEVSEISEKAIEVLFSRLRWRTAETFKTARMLMTTNPCINWVRSRFVQDDDGNPVKCRIGEAYLPFSVWDNPDRLFVQSYVAALNKISDPITKSRLLYGNWDFVDTNEAAAYWNFDGAKHLVTNLREKVYNPLKPIISSWDFNVQPYMSTLSIQIDYEHKKVYVLEEILGKPEEKENNTPKLSKKIANKYLTEKHLGGLFITGDPAGLSRSTQTEEGVNNYTIIMSNMDNPILRVQKKLLTKQPAQVTRLEYVNSLLNGYDGWELQIDMRCRRLTEDLVYQKKNADGTKSKAKVTDPKSGVKYEKYGHLSDCLDYALCLFLNNTWAKFQKKGDASVIETTTTPIYGGFSF
;
A
#
# COMPACT_ATOMS: atom_id res chain seq x y z
N MET A 1 -20.56 43.07 -17.07
CA MET A 1 -19.28 43.69 -16.66
C MET A 1 -18.24 43.25 -17.66
N ALA A 2 -17.61 44.22 -18.37
CA ALA A 2 -16.54 43.90 -19.32
C ALA A 2 -15.36 43.24 -18.52
N TYR A 3 -15.01 42.04 -18.89
CA TYR A 3 -13.87 41.33 -18.30
C TYR A 3 -12.61 42.07 -18.77
N GLY A 4 -11.96 42.81 -17.83
CA GLY A 4 -10.64 43.40 -18.10
C GLY A 4 -9.68 42.32 -18.59
N GLN A 5 -8.92 42.65 -19.63
CA GLN A 5 -7.85 41.78 -20.13
C GLN A 5 -6.80 41.58 -19.03
N LEU A 6 -6.46 40.33 -18.71
CA LEU A 6 -5.37 40.02 -17.77
C LEU A 6 -4.05 40.59 -18.33
N LYS A 7 -3.19 41.13 -17.47
CA LYS A 7 -1.93 41.78 -17.85
C LYS A 7 -0.74 40.99 -17.31
N ALA A 8 0.34 40.97 -18.09
CA ALA A 8 1.60 40.46 -17.61
C ALA A 8 2.10 41.30 -16.42
N PRO A 9 2.58 40.70 -15.34
CA PRO A 9 3.18 41.44 -14.24
C PRO A 9 4.48 42.13 -14.70
N THR A 10 4.69 43.37 -14.26
CA THR A 10 5.92 44.14 -14.56
C THR A 10 7.13 43.58 -13.84
N ASN A 11 6.92 43.02 -12.65
CA ASN A 11 7.98 42.39 -11.84
C ASN A 11 7.41 41.13 -11.17
N ILE A 12 7.94 39.97 -11.51
CA ILE A 12 7.70 38.73 -10.78
C ILE A 12 8.94 38.43 -9.92
N ARG A 13 8.73 38.31 -8.62
CA ARG A 13 9.78 37.82 -7.73
C ARG A 13 9.52 36.36 -7.40
N ILE A 14 10.19 35.44 -8.12
CA ILE A 14 10.14 34.01 -7.79
C ILE A 14 11.02 33.80 -6.55
N ASP A 15 10.42 33.83 -5.38
CA ASP A 15 11.10 33.56 -4.10
C ASP A 15 10.90 32.10 -3.70
N PHE A 16 11.49 31.20 -4.48
CA PHE A 16 11.56 29.78 -4.17
C PHE A 16 12.99 29.40 -3.77
N ARG A 17 13.18 29.09 -2.49
CA ARG A 17 14.47 28.67 -1.91
C ARG A 17 14.39 27.22 -1.50
N PRO A 18 14.64 26.28 -2.42
CA PRO A 18 14.54 24.86 -2.13
C PRO A 18 15.62 24.39 -1.16
N SER A 19 15.26 23.45 -0.28
CA SER A 19 16.26 22.64 0.41
C SER A 19 17.04 21.77 -0.60
N PRO A 20 18.20 21.18 -0.21
CA PRO A 20 18.94 20.29 -1.11
C PRO A 20 18.07 19.19 -1.72
N ARG A 21 17.21 18.55 -0.92
CA ARG A 21 16.31 17.48 -1.38
C ARG A 21 15.22 18.02 -2.31
N GLN A 22 14.64 19.16 -2.00
CA GLN A 22 13.69 19.82 -2.88
C GLN A 22 14.35 20.25 -4.21
N TYR A 23 15.60 20.66 -4.18
CA TYR A 23 16.34 21.02 -5.39
C TYR A 23 16.62 19.80 -6.28
N GLU A 24 16.91 18.63 -5.69
CA GLU A 24 17.04 17.38 -6.44
C GLU A 24 15.72 17.05 -7.16
N LEU A 25 14.56 17.10 -6.48
CA LEU A 25 13.27 16.89 -7.10
C LEU A 25 12.98 17.93 -8.17
N TRP A 26 13.30 19.20 -7.90
CA TRP A 26 13.12 20.29 -8.86
C TRP A 26 13.89 20.04 -10.16
N LYS A 27 15.13 19.56 -10.10
CA LYS A 27 15.91 19.21 -11.30
C LYS A 27 15.23 18.14 -12.16
N LEU A 28 14.64 17.12 -11.56
CA LEU A 28 13.90 16.09 -12.29
C LEU A 28 12.70 16.64 -13.06
N LEU A 29 12.13 17.75 -12.58
CA LEU A 29 10.95 18.39 -13.17
C LEU A 29 11.29 19.39 -14.28
N GLN A 30 12.56 19.78 -14.43
CA GLN A 30 12.95 20.76 -15.45
C GLN A 30 12.97 20.13 -16.85
N PRO A 31 12.48 20.86 -17.89
CA PRO A 31 12.43 20.31 -19.25
C PRO A 31 13.78 20.40 -20.00
N ASP A 32 14.66 21.31 -19.61
CA ASP A 32 15.80 21.67 -20.44
C ASP A 32 17.10 20.97 -20.04
N TYR A 33 17.17 20.44 -18.81
CA TYR A 33 18.41 19.91 -18.27
C TYR A 33 18.30 18.44 -17.89
N CYS A 34 19.35 17.71 -18.22
CA CYS A 34 19.50 16.32 -17.82
C CYS A 34 19.66 16.19 -16.30
N PRO A 35 18.84 15.41 -15.63
CA PRO A 35 18.95 15.21 -14.17
C PRO A 35 20.23 14.46 -13.76
N HIS A 36 20.87 13.73 -14.69
CA HIS A 36 22.05 12.92 -14.42
C HIS A 36 23.37 13.73 -14.48
N CYS A 37 23.50 14.59 -15.50
CA CYS A 37 24.77 15.29 -15.73
C CYS A 37 24.64 16.82 -15.89
N GLY A 38 23.40 17.36 -15.87
CA GLY A 38 23.15 18.79 -16.06
C GLY A 38 23.26 19.28 -17.52
N GLY A 39 23.57 18.42 -18.50
CA GLY A 39 23.63 18.78 -19.92
C GLY A 39 22.24 19.10 -20.48
N HIS A 40 22.20 19.79 -21.62
CA HIS A 40 20.93 20.14 -22.26
C HIS A 40 20.22 18.94 -22.85
N ILE A 41 18.90 18.97 -22.85
CA ILE A 41 18.05 17.99 -23.52
C ILE A 41 17.72 18.51 -24.92
N ILE A 42 18.16 17.78 -25.93
CA ILE A 42 17.91 18.07 -27.34
C ILE A 42 16.99 17.02 -27.95
N GLN A 43 16.35 17.33 -29.08
CA GLN A 43 15.58 16.38 -29.87
C GLN A 43 16.49 15.76 -30.93
N VAL A 44 16.66 14.44 -30.87
CA VAL A 44 17.48 13.69 -31.82
C VAL A 44 16.59 12.83 -32.69
N GLN A 45 16.85 12.80 -33.99
CA GLN A 45 16.12 11.91 -34.89
C GLN A 45 16.49 10.44 -34.59
N SER A 46 15.47 9.63 -34.24
CA SER A 46 15.64 8.21 -33.88
C SER A 46 15.18 7.24 -34.98
N GLY A 47 14.76 7.75 -36.13
CA GLY A 47 14.22 6.96 -37.24
C GLY A 47 13.05 7.64 -37.93
N TYR A 48 12.19 6.83 -38.53
CA TYR A 48 10.96 7.28 -39.20
C TYR A 48 9.77 6.52 -38.62
N ASP A 49 8.58 7.14 -38.64
CA ASP A 49 7.32 6.48 -38.33
C ASP A 49 6.85 5.56 -39.47
N GLN A 50 5.71 4.89 -39.29
CA GLN A 50 5.12 4.01 -40.32
C GLN A 50 4.67 4.76 -41.60
N GLN A 51 4.56 6.10 -41.52
CA GLN A 51 4.18 6.98 -42.62
C GLN A 51 5.39 7.66 -43.29
N GLY A 52 6.62 7.36 -42.82
CA GLY A 52 7.86 7.91 -43.36
C GLY A 52 8.23 9.30 -42.81
N ASN A 53 7.56 9.81 -41.78
CA ASN A 53 7.94 11.06 -41.13
C ASN A 53 9.07 10.85 -40.14
N PRO A 54 10.01 11.81 -39.99
CA PRO A 54 11.10 11.69 -39.03
C PRO A 54 10.57 11.65 -37.57
N LYS A 55 10.98 10.62 -36.83
CA LYS A 55 10.67 10.46 -35.41
C LYS A 55 11.80 11.05 -34.58
N TYR A 56 11.45 11.93 -33.66
CA TYR A 56 12.39 12.55 -32.72
C TYR A 56 12.19 12.04 -31.31
N VAL A 57 13.29 11.87 -30.57
CA VAL A 57 13.30 11.50 -29.16
C VAL A 57 14.16 12.48 -28.35
N PRO A 58 13.77 12.82 -27.13
CA PRO A 58 14.60 13.67 -26.28
C PRO A 58 15.82 12.89 -25.80
N GLN A 59 17.00 13.51 -25.88
CA GLN A 59 18.27 12.94 -25.48
C GLN A 59 19.17 14.01 -24.87
N CYS A 60 19.94 13.64 -23.85
CA CYS A 60 20.96 14.53 -23.31
C CYS A 60 22.14 14.66 -24.25
N GLU A 61 22.53 15.88 -24.60
CA GLU A 61 23.67 16.16 -25.48
C GLU A 61 25.01 15.69 -24.91
N ASN A 62 25.16 15.70 -23.56
CA ASN A 62 26.43 15.38 -22.90
C ASN A 62 26.60 13.89 -22.62
N CYS A 63 25.61 13.24 -21.98
CA CYS A 63 25.72 11.84 -21.57
C CYS A 63 24.93 10.86 -22.46
N GLY A 64 24.23 11.36 -23.48
CA GLY A 64 23.49 10.54 -24.43
C GLY A 64 22.26 9.83 -23.87
N THR A 65 21.91 10.01 -22.59
CA THR A 65 20.76 9.33 -21.99
C THR A 65 19.46 9.77 -22.63
N GLN A 66 18.58 8.80 -22.87
CA GLN A 66 17.17 8.99 -23.24
C GLN A 66 16.23 8.64 -22.09
N ASP A 67 16.79 8.12 -20.99
CA ASP A 67 16.04 7.83 -19.76
C ASP A 67 15.82 9.12 -18.98
N LEU A 68 14.79 9.86 -19.38
CA LEU A 68 14.37 11.10 -18.74
C LEU A 68 13.15 10.83 -17.88
N PRO A 69 13.16 11.24 -16.59
CA PRO A 69 12.03 11.01 -15.69
C PRO A 69 10.74 11.64 -16.21
N GLN A 70 9.69 10.85 -16.25
CA GLN A 70 8.35 11.21 -16.70
C GLN A 70 7.32 11.08 -15.57
N LEU A 71 7.37 9.95 -14.84
CA LEU A 71 6.60 9.70 -13.62
C LEU A 71 7.52 9.86 -12.41
N ILE A 72 7.33 10.92 -11.65
CA ILE A 72 8.25 11.31 -10.58
C ILE A 72 7.51 11.30 -9.25
N LEU A 73 7.95 10.47 -8.31
CA LEU A 73 7.37 10.36 -6.97
C LEU A 73 8.25 11.06 -5.94
N GLY A 74 7.72 12.10 -5.29
CA GLY A 74 8.25 12.64 -4.04
C GLY A 74 7.50 12.03 -2.86
N GLY A 75 8.03 10.97 -2.24
CA GLY A 75 7.35 10.23 -1.18
C GLY A 75 8.13 10.24 0.13
N GLY A 76 7.46 9.99 1.26
CA GLY A 76 8.09 9.92 2.57
C GLY A 76 7.39 10.75 3.64
N ALA A 77 8.11 11.13 4.70
CA ALA A 77 7.56 11.80 5.87
C ALA A 77 6.69 13.01 5.53
N ALA A 78 5.73 13.29 6.39
CA ALA A 78 4.91 14.50 6.29
C ALA A 78 5.74 15.74 6.62
N GLY A 79 5.30 16.91 6.14
CA GLY A 79 5.96 18.18 6.46
C GLY A 79 7.23 18.52 5.69
N GLY A 80 7.74 17.66 4.80
CA GLY A 80 8.96 17.90 4.00
C GLY A 80 8.82 18.93 2.88
N GLY A 81 7.65 19.59 2.74
CA GLY A 81 7.42 20.64 1.73
C GLY A 81 7.16 20.12 0.32
N LYS A 82 6.77 18.84 0.14
CA LYS A 82 6.49 18.20 -1.14
C LYS A 82 5.38 18.91 -1.94
N SER A 83 4.22 19.12 -1.33
CA SER A 83 3.05 19.76 -1.98
C SER A 83 3.32 21.24 -2.30
N TYR A 84 4.11 21.94 -1.46
CA TYR A 84 4.54 23.30 -1.74
C TYR A 84 5.43 23.36 -2.98
N LEU A 85 6.43 22.45 -3.09
CA LEU A 85 7.28 22.34 -4.27
C LEU A 85 6.47 22.06 -5.53
N GLY A 86 5.51 21.12 -5.48
CA GLY A 86 4.62 20.82 -6.61
C GLY A 86 3.80 22.03 -7.05
N SER A 87 3.30 22.83 -6.08
CA SER A 87 2.60 24.08 -6.36
C SER A 87 3.52 25.13 -7.02
N CYS A 88 4.75 25.30 -6.52
CA CYS A 88 5.76 26.17 -7.12
C CYS A 88 6.07 25.74 -8.57
N TRP A 89 6.22 24.44 -8.79
CA TRP A 89 6.49 23.91 -10.13
C TRP A 89 5.36 24.21 -11.12
N LEU A 90 4.09 23.99 -10.75
CA LEU A 90 2.95 24.31 -11.61
C LEU A 90 2.88 25.79 -11.95
N VAL A 91 3.00 26.66 -10.92
CA VAL A 91 2.90 28.13 -11.12
C VAL A 91 4.07 28.61 -11.97
N SER A 92 5.31 28.19 -11.70
CA SER A 92 6.48 28.58 -12.50
C SER A 92 6.38 28.12 -13.94
N SER A 93 5.85 26.90 -14.17
CA SER A 93 5.65 26.35 -15.52
C SER A 93 4.62 27.17 -16.30
N CYS A 94 3.50 27.54 -15.68
CA CYS A 94 2.47 28.39 -16.31
C CYS A 94 2.97 29.81 -16.59
N ILE A 95 3.84 30.37 -15.74
CA ILE A 95 4.47 31.67 -15.99
C ILE A 95 5.46 31.60 -17.17
N ARG A 96 6.24 30.54 -17.22
CA ARG A 96 7.32 30.34 -18.18
C ARG A 96 6.81 30.04 -19.59
N PHE A 97 5.82 29.19 -19.70
CA PHE A 97 5.29 28.71 -21.00
C PHE A 97 3.88 29.23 -21.20
N ALA A 98 3.64 29.89 -22.34
CA ALA A 98 2.30 30.33 -22.71
C ALA A 98 1.43 29.16 -23.21
N ASP A 99 0.13 29.25 -23.01
CA ASP A 99 -0.90 28.31 -23.51
C ASP A 99 -0.70 26.86 -23.06
N ILE A 100 -0.06 26.61 -21.92
CA ILE A 100 0.01 25.26 -21.35
C ILE A 100 -1.21 24.95 -20.48
N ARG A 101 -1.52 23.66 -20.41
CA ARG A 101 -2.60 23.10 -19.58
C ARG A 101 -2.00 22.23 -18.49
N ALA A 102 -1.81 22.82 -17.32
CA ALA A 102 -1.30 22.12 -16.16
C ALA A 102 -2.45 21.53 -15.33
N VAL A 103 -2.36 20.26 -14.95
CA VAL A 103 -3.35 19.62 -14.07
C VAL A 103 -2.84 19.58 -12.64
N VAL A 104 -3.71 19.93 -11.68
CA VAL A 104 -3.54 19.57 -10.27
C VAL A 104 -4.66 18.63 -9.86
N ALA A 105 -4.30 17.49 -9.26
CA ALA A 105 -5.26 16.45 -8.94
C ALA A 105 -5.12 15.90 -7.51
N ARG A 106 -6.25 15.50 -6.96
CA ARG A 106 -6.41 14.71 -5.74
C ARG A 106 -7.57 13.74 -5.87
N LYS A 107 -7.74 12.87 -4.88
CA LYS A 107 -8.89 11.95 -4.86
C LYS A 107 -10.22 12.68 -5.00
N THR A 108 -10.45 13.75 -4.21
CA THR A 108 -11.69 14.54 -4.26
C THR A 108 -11.42 16.01 -4.54
N LEU A 109 -12.33 16.68 -5.25
CA LEU A 109 -12.26 18.14 -5.48
C LEU A 109 -12.32 18.92 -4.17
N LYS A 110 -13.05 18.43 -3.16
CA LYS A 110 -13.15 19.09 -1.87
C LYS A 110 -11.77 19.16 -1.20
N SER A 111 -11.09 18.02 -1.03
CA SER A 111 -9.76 17.97 -0.43
C SER A 111 -8.73 18.75 -1.25
N LEU A 112 -8.84 18.74 -2.58
CA LEU A 112 -7.98 19.52 -3.47
C LEU A 112 -8.12 21.02 -3.22
N LYS A 113 -9.36 21.54 -3.14
CA LYS A 113 -9.64 22.97 -2.89
C LYS A 113 -9.19 23.42 -1.51
N GLU A 114 -9.42 22.60 -0.48
CA GLU A 114 -9.09 22.91 0.91
C GLU A 114 -7.58 22.89 1.22
N SER A 115 -6.78 22.18 0.44
CA SER A 115 -5.34 22.00 0.70
C SER A 115 -4.46 22.50 -0.45
N THR A 116 -4.24 21.68 -1.46
CA THR A 116 -3.25 21.91 -2.53
C THR A 116 -3.53 23.16 -3.34
N PHE A 117 -4.80 23.44 -3.65
CA PHE A 117 -5.17 24.64 -4.40
C PHE A 117 -4.98 25.91 -3.57
N ASN A 118 -5.21 25.86 -2.27
CA ASN A 118 -4.87 26.98 -1.37
C ASN A 118 -3.36 27.24 -1.34
N THR A 119 -2.54 26.17 -1.40
CA THR A 119 -1.08 26.31 -1.52
C THR A 119 -0.69 26.98 -2.84
N ILE A 120 -1.32 26.63 -3.96
CA ILE A 120 -1.10 27.29 -5.27
C ILE A 120 -1.43 28.79 -5.18
N LYS A 121 -2.56 29.16 -4.57
CA LYS A 121 -2.93 30.58 -4.36
C LYS A 121 -1.91 31.29 -3.49
N LYS A 122 -1.43 30.64 -2.42
CA LYS A 122 -0.36 31.16 -1.55
C LYS A 122 0.91 31.44 -2.36
N VAL A 123 1.36 30.49 -3.20
CA VAL A 123 2.54 30.67 -4.08
C VAL A 123 2.33 31.85 -5.03
N CYS A 124 1.16 31.97 -5.69
CA CYS A 124 0.86 33.12 -6.54
C CYS A 124 1.03 34.44 -5.78
N LYS A 125 0.44 34.54 -4.58
CA LYS A 125 0.53 35.74 -3.73
C LYS A 125 1.98 36.04 -3.31
N GLU A 126 2.74 35.04 -2.87
CA GLU A 126 4.14 35.19 -2.46
C GLU A 126 5.04 35.68 -3.60
N TRP A 127 4.70 35.32 -4.84
CA TRP A 127 5.44 35.72 -6.05
C TRP A 127 4.93 37.05 -6.65
N GLY A 128 4.01 37.72 -5.97
CA GLY A 128 3.49 39.04 -6.37
C GLY A 128 2.44 38.99 -7.48
N LEU A 129 1.84 37.80 -7.72
CA LEU A 129 0.74 37.68 -8.67
C LEU A 129 -0.58 38.08 -7.98
N VAL A 130 -1.38 38.92 -8.67
CA VAL A 130 -2.63 39.48 -8.17
C VAL A 130 -3.81 38.86 -8.93
N GLU A 131 -4.79 38.35 -8.19
CA GLU A 131 -6.03 37.82 -8.77
C GLU A 131 -6.85 38.96 -9.38
N GLY A 132 -7.42 38.74 -10.56
CA GLY A 132 -8.15 39.74 -11.33
C GLY A 132 -7.27 40.63 -12.23
N GLU A 133 -5.94 40.65 -12.01
CA GLU A 133 -4.97 41.40 -12.80
C GLU A 133 -4.04 40.47 -13.59
N HIS A 134 -3.36 39.54 -12.91
CA HIS A 134 -2.38 38.65 -13.50
C HIS A 134 -2.95 37.26 -13.75
N TYR A 135 -3.91 36.83 -12.97
CA TYR A 135 -4.63 35.56 -13.15
C TYR A 135 -6.08 35.68 -12.70
N LYS A 136 -6.89 34.72 -13.13
CA LYS A 136 -8.31 34.64 -12.80
C LYS A 136 -8.68 33.22 -12.36
N ILE A 137 -9.49 33.09 -11.32
CA ILE A 137 -10.03 31.81 -10.85
C ILE A 137 -11.48 31.67 -11.32
N ASN A 138 -11.80 30.54 -11.95
CA ASN A 138 -13.15 30.09 -12.20
C ASN A 138 -13.48 28.91 -11.29
N ASN A 139 -14.22 29.15 -10.22
CA ASN A 139 -14.56 28.13 -9.22
C ASN A 139 -15.54 27.07 -9.75
N LEU A 140 -16.37 27.40 -10.75
CA LEU A 140 -17.33 26.46 -11.35
C LEU A 140 -16.61 25.45 -12.23
N GLU A 141 -15.70 25.93 -13.07
CA GLU A 141 -14.90 25.08 -13.96
C GLU A 141 -13.69 24.46 -13.26
N GLY A 142 -13.35 24.94 -12.07
CA GLY A 142 -12.17 24.46 -11.35
C GLY A 142 -10.86 24.84 -12.05
N THR A 143 -10.74 26.10 -12.54
CA THR A 143 -9.57 26.56 -13.30
C THR A 143 -8.97 27.83 -12.72
N LEU A 144 -7.64 27.98 -12.89
CA LEU A 144 -6.88 29.20 -12.66
C LEU A 144 -6.16 29.56 -13.97
N THR A 145 -6.56 30.63 -14.62
CA THR A 145 -6.05 31.07 -15.94
C THR A 145 -5.13 32.26 -15.78
N PHE A 146 -3.92 32.21 -16.34
CA PHE A 146 -2.92 33.26 -16.34
C PHE A 146 -3.06 34.18 -17.56
N TRP A 147 -2.42 35.36 -17.50
CA TRP A 147 -2.41 36.38 -18.59
C TRP A 147 -1.90 35.86 -19.92
N ASN A 148 -1.02 34.85 -19.92
CA ASN A 148 -0.39 34.28 -21.12
C ASN A 148 -1.17 33.08 -21.69
N GLY A 149 -2.43 32.87 -21.28
CA GLY A 149 -3.29 31.78 -21.74
C GLY A 149 -3.07 30.45 -21.02
N SER A 150 -2.02 30.33 -20.22
CA SER A 150 -1.76 29.10 -19.46
C SER A 150 -2.82 28.90 -18.37
N VAL A 151 -3.18 27.63 -18.11
CA VAL A 151 -4.24 27.30 -17.17
C VAL A 151 -3.82 26.16 -16.23
N ILE A 152 -4.11 26.32 -14.94
CA ILE A 152 -4.09 25.22 -13.97
C ILE A 152 -5.52 24.71 -13.81
N ILE A 153 -5.72 23.40 -14.02
CA ILE A 153 -7.02 22.74 -14.03
C ILE A 153 -7.09 21.78 -12.85
N MET A 154 -8.10 21.96 -11.99
CA MET A 154 -8.37 21.04 -10.87
C MET A 154 -9.09 19.79 -11.37
N LYS A 155 -8.62 18.60 -10.95
CA LYS A 155 -9.24 17.31 -11.31
C LYS A 155 -9.44 16.41 -10.10
N GLU A 156 -10.61 15.82 -10.04
CA GLU A 156 -10.93 14.74 -9.13
C GLU A 156 -10.55 13.39 -9.74
N MET A 157 -9.88 12.55 -8.95
CA MET A 157 -9.36 11.24 -9.38
C MET A 157 -10.02 10.07 -8.63
N ALA A 158 -11.15 10.30 -7.94
CA ALA A 158 -11.86 9.22 -7.26
C ALA A 158 -12.31 8.13 -8.25
N ASP A 159 -12.22 6.86 -7.81
CA ASP A 159 -12.84 5.75 -8.53
C ASP A 159 -14.36 5.95 -8.56
N ASN A 160 -14.94 5.79 -9.75
CA ASN A 160 -16.38 5.89 -9.93
C ASN A 160 -16.90 4.57 -10.51
N PRO A 161 -17.80 3.86 -9.82
CA PRO A 161 -18.38 2.60 -10.33
C PRO A 161 -19.06 2.73 -11.70
N SER A 162 -19.58 3.92 -12.05
CA SER A 162 -20.19 4.20 -13.35
C SER A 162 -19.16 4.56 -14.44
N ASP A 163 -17.90 4.83 -14.09
CA ASP A 163 -16.80 5.17 -15.00
C ASP A 163 -15.50 4.45 -14.59
N PRO A 164 -15.47 3.10 -14.61
CA PRO A 164 -14.32 2.32 -14.17
C PRO A 164 -13.10 2.43 -15.11
N GLN A 165 -13.27 3.00 -16.29
CA GLN A 165 -12.22 3.24 -17.28
C GLN A 165 -11.70 4.68 -17.28
N PHE A 166 -12.24 5.55 -16.42
CA PHE A 166 -11.90 6.97 -16.37
C PHE A 166 -12.13 7.70 -17.70
N GLU A 167 -13.20 7.34 -18.41
CA GLU A 167 -13.55 7.94 -19.70
C GLU A 167 -13.81 9.45 -19.61
N ARG A 168 -14.18 9.95 -18.42
CA ARG A 168 -14.29 11.39 -18.13
C ARG A 168 -13.00 12.19 -18.38
N PHE A 169 -11.84 11.52 -18.50
CA PHE A 169 -10.60 12.14 -18.94
C PHE A 169 -10.36 12.00 -20.45
N GLY A 170 -11.20 11.25 -21.16
CA GLY A 170 -10.97 10.79 -22.53
C GLY A 170 -10.74 11.89 -23.56
N SER A 171 -11.47 13.00 -23.47
CA SER A 171 -11.40 14.13 -24.40
C SER A 171 -10.41 15.24 -23.97
N SER A 172 -9.81 15.14 -22.79
CA SER A 172 -8.95 16.20 -22.26
C SER A 172 -7.48 15.94 -22.61
N GLU A 173 -6.75 17.01 -22.90
CA GLU A 173 -5.30 16.97 -23.13
C GLU A 173 -4.60 18.00 -22.25
N TYR A 174 -3.48 17.58 -21.66
CA TYR A 174 -2.72 18.37 -20.72
C TYR A 174 -1.24 18.40 -21.09
N THR A 175 -0.51 19.37 -20.55
CA THR A 175 0.94 19.50 -20.74
C THR A 175 1.71 18.77 -19.65
N ILE A 176 1.35 19.05 -18.40
CA ILE A 176 1.97 18.50 -17.19
C ILE A 176 0.91 18.20 -16.14
N ALA A 177 1.23 17.33 -15.19
CA ALA A 177 0.35 17.03 -14.07
C ALA A 177 1.08 17.00 -12.72
N PHE A 178 0.41 17.51 -11.69
CA PHE A 178 0.77 17.33 -10.30
C PHE A 178 -0.34 16.61 -9.56
N VAL A 179 -0.06 15.43 -9.05
CA VAL A 179 -1.00 14.61 -8.27
C VAL A 179 -0.54 14.58 -6.83
N ASP A 180 -1.30 15.25 -5.97
CA ASP A 180 -1.00 15.30 -4.53
C ASP A 180 -1.74 14.19 -3.79
N GLU A 181 -1.10 13.56 -2.79
CA GLU A 181 -1.59 12.38 -2.04
C GLU A 181 -1.99 11.22 -2.97
N VAL A 182 -1.08 10.84 -3.87
CA VAL A 182 -1.32 9.80 -4.88
C VAL A 182 -1.68 8.43 -4.29
N SER A 183 -1.33 8.18 -3.03
CA SER A 183 -1.72 6.97 -2.29
C SER A 183 -3.23 6.74 -2.19
N GLU A 184 -4.02 7.79 -2.30
CA GLU A 184 -5.48 7.72 -2.24
C GLU A 184 -6.12 7.36 -3.59
N ILE A 185 -5.33 7.28 -4.67
CA ILE A 185 -5.75 7.18 -6.06
C ILE A 185 -5.34 5.83 -6.64
N SER A 186 -6.18 5.22 -7.47
CA SER A 186 -5.85 3.95 -8.12
C SER A 186 -4.74 4.11 -9.18
N GLU A 187 -3.91 3.09 -9.35
CA GLU A 187 -2.84 3.06 -10.36
C GLU A 187 -3.38 3.33 -11.75
N LYS A 188 -4.53 2.72 -12.08
CA LYS A 188 -5.21 2.91 -13.37
C LYS A 188 -5.56 4.37 -13.65
N ALA A 189 -6.06 5.10 -12.65
CA ALA A 189 -6.38 6.52 -12.81
C ALA A 189 -5.14 7.34 -13.18
N ILE A 190 -3.99 7.02 -12.57
CA ILE A 190 -2.71 7.66 -12.87
C ILE A 190 -2.25 7.34 -14.30
N GLU A 191 -2.35 6.10 -14.74
CA GLU A 191 -1.98 5.69 -16.09
C GLU A 191 -2.85 6.38 -17.14
N VAL A 192 -4.16 6.48 -16.90
CA VAL A 192 -5.07 7.21 -17.80
C VAL A 192 -4.72 8.69 -17.83
N LEU A 193 -4.52 9.36 -16.69
CA LEU A 193 -4.12 10.77 -16.67
C LEU A 193 -2.78 10.98 -17.39
N PHE A 194 -1.80 10.10 -17.16
CA PHE A 194 -0.49 10.19 -17.81
C PHE A 194 -0.60 10.10 -19.34
N SER A 195 -1.47 9.24 -19.88
CA SER A 195 -1.72 9.12 -21.32
C SER A 195 -2.28 10.39 -21.94
N ARG A 196 -2.79 11.34 -21.13
CA ARG A 196 -3.35 12.63 -21.57
C ARG A 196 -2.34 13.77 -21.57
N LEU A 197 -1.09 13.52 -21.15
CA LEU A 197 -0.02 14.52 -21.12
C LEU A 197 0.62 14.68 -22.50
N ARG A 198 -0.10 15.31 -23.43
CA ARG A 198 0.30 15.45 -24.84
C ARG A 198 0.06 16.85 -25.43
N TRP A 199 -0.63 17.76 -24.70
CA TRP A 199 -0.86 19.13 -25.15
C TRP A 199 0.44 19.92 -25.10
N ARG A 200 1.01 20.30 -26.26
CA ARG A 200 2.25 21.07 -26.40
C ARG A 200 3.44 20.52 -25.61
N THR A 201 3.39 19.27 -25.20
CA THR A 201 4.41 18.66 -24.32
C THR A 201 5.77 18.59 -25.00
N ALA A 202 5.83 18.22 -26.29
CA ALA A 202 7.08 18.16 -27.05
C ALA A 202 7.74 19.52 -27.22
N GLU A 203 6.98 20.59 -27.36
CA GLU A 203 7.47 21.96 -27.52
C GLU A 203 8.01 22.54 -26.21
N THR A 204 7.36 22.22 -25.09
CA THR A 204 7.61 22.84 -23.78
C THR A 204 8.49 22.00 -22.86
N PHE A 205 8.09 20.75 -22.59
CA PHE A 205 8.75 19.86 -21.64
C PHE A 205 9.56 18.73 -22.30
N LYS A 206 9.62 18.67 -23.61
CA LYS A 206 10.30 17.65 -24.44
C LYS A 206 9.70 16.24 -24.24
N THR A 207 9.26 15.90 -23.04
CA THR A 207 8.60 14.64 -22.67
C THR A 207 7.50 14.90 -21.64
N ALA A 208 6.54 13.98 -21.52
CA ALA A 208 5.50 14.05 -20.49
C ALA A 208 6.12 14.11 -19.08
N ARG A 209 5.55 14.92 -18.19
CA ARG A 209 6.00 15.00 -16.79
C ARG A 209 4.80 15.01 -15.85
N MET A 210 4.82 14.07 -14.91
CA MET A 210 3.87 13.99 -13.83
C MET A 210 4.62 13.90 -12.51
N LEU A 211 4.43 14.90 -11.66
CA LEU A 211 4.84 14.85 -10.27
C LEU A 211 3.74 14.20 -9.44
N MET A 212 4.12 13.25 -8.61
CA MET A 212 3.26 12.63 -7.61
C MET A 212 3.85 12.86 -6.23
N THR A 213 3.01 13.15 -5.24
CA THR A 213 3.44 13.27 -3.84
C THR A 213 2.59 12.38 -2.95
N THR A 214 3.20 11.86 -1.89
CA THR A 214 2.49 11.06 -0.88
C THR A 214 3.27 10.95 0.43
N ASN A 215 2.55 10.60 1.47
CA ASN A 215 3.14 10.03 2.69
C ASN A 215 3.21 8.50 2.55
N PRO A 216 4.01 7.80 3.38
CA PRO A 216 4.12 6.35 3.31
C PRO A 216 2.75 5.65 3.38
N CYS A 217 2.54 4.68 2.52
CA CYS A 217 1.32 3.91 2.37
C CYS A 217 1.66 2.49 1.95
N ILE A 218 0.77 1.53 2.25
CA ILE A 218 0.93 0.14 1.80
C ILE A 218 -0.06 -0.12 0.68
N ASN A 219 0.34 0.24 -0.53
CA ASN A 219 -0.43 0.01 -1.75
C ASN A 219 0.49 -0.03 -2.98
N TRP A 220 -0.08 0.09 -4.18
CA TRP A 220 0.64 0.06 -5.45
C TRP A 220 1.79 1.08 -5.55
N VAL A 221 1.70 2.24 -4.85
CA VAL A 221 2.77 3.25 -4.85
C VAL A 221 4.04 2.71 -4.21
N ARG A 222 3.90 2.03 -3.04
CA ARG A 222 5.02 1.38 -2.37
C ARG A 222 5.66 0.32 -3.24
N SER A 223 4.87 -0.62 -3.76
CA SER A 223 5.37 -1.75 -4.54
C SER A 223 5.94 -1.36 -5.90
N ARG A 224 5.50 -0.23 -6.47
CA ARG A 224 6.01 0.24 -7.77
C ARG A 224 7.27 1.10 -7.66
N PHE A 225 7.38 1.95 -6.64
CA PHE A 225 8.42 2.98 -6.57
C PHE A 225 9.42 2.82 -5.41
N VAL A 226 9.04 2.16 -4.33
CA VAL A 226 9.81 2.21 -3.08
C VAL A 226 10.43 0.88 -2.74
N GLN A 227 9.59 -0.14 -2.51
CA GLN A 227 10.05 -1.47 -2.10
C GLN A 227 9.03 -2.54 -2.45
N ASP A 228 9.53 -3.72 -2.76
CA ASP A 228 8.71 -4.90 -3.04
C ASP A 228 8.05 -5.45 -1.76
N ASP A 229 7.30 -6.54 -1.92
CA ASP A 229 6.64 -7.21 -0.80
C ASP A 229 7.62 -7.80 0.22
N ASP A 230 8.85 -8.05 -0.19
CA ASP A 230 9.93 -8.55 0.66
C ASP A 230 10.75 -7.42 1.32
N GLY A 231 10.42 -6.13 1.04
CA GLY A 231 11.06 -4.94 1.56
C GLY A 231 12.37 -4.57 0.89
N ASN A 232 12.70 -5.23 -0.22
CA ASN A 232 13.85 -4.83 -0.99
C ASN A 232 13.52 -3.57 -1.79
N PRO A 233 14.45 -2.61 -1.89
CA PRO A 233 14.24 -1.42 -2.71
C PRO A 233 13.91 -1.80 -4.17
N VAL A 234 12.85 -1.21 -4.70
CA VAL A 234 12.47 -1.38 -6.10
C VAL A 234 13.32 -0.46 -6.96
N LYS A 235 13.89 -1.02 -8.03
CA LYS A 235 14.48 -0.20 -9.09
C LYS A 235 13.36 0.38 -9.95
N CYS A 236 13.23 1.71 -9.97
CA CYS A 236 12.27 2.40 -10.83
C CYS A 236 12.47 1.99 -12.31
N ARG A 237 11.36 1.91 -13.04
CA ARG A 237 11.39 1.60 -14.48
C ARG A 237 11.97 2.80 -15.26
N ILE A 238 12.34 2.57 -16.52
CA ILE A 238 12.75 3.65 -17.43
C ILE A 238 11.66 4.73 -17.45
N GLY A 239 12.05 5.99 -17.28
CA GLY A 239 11.13 7.11 -17.19
C GLY A 239 10.46 7.31 -15.82
N GLU A 240 10.80 6.51 -14.82
CA GLU A 240 10.30 6.66 -13.45
C GLU A 240 11.41 7.11 -12.50
N ALA A 241 11.04 7.91 -11.50
CA ALA A 241 11.97 8.31 -10.43
C ALA A 241 11.26 8.38 -9.09
N TYR A 242 11.96 7.97 -8.04
CA TYR A 242 11.52 8.11 -6.66
C TYR A 242 12.55 8.92 -5.87
N LEU A 243 12.07 9.90 -5.13
CA LEU A 243 12.87 10.69 -4.22
C LEU A 243 12.27 10.67 -2.81
N PRO A 244 12.99 10.12 -1.81
CA PRO A 244 12.50 10.09 -0.43
C PRO A 244 12.61 11.46 0.23
N PHE A 245 11.58 11.83 1.02
CA PHE A 245 11.51 13.05 1.80
C PHE A 245 11.38 12.76 3.28
N SER A 246 12.04 13.56 4.09
CA SER A 246 11.89 13.66 5.53
C SER A 246 11.31 15.02 5.93
N VAL A 247 10.84 15.15 7.17
CA VAL A 247 10.38 16.45 7.69
C VAL A 247 11.52 17.48 7.73
N TRP A 248 12.76 17.03 7.91
CA TRP A 248 13.97 17.89 7.97
C TRP A 248 14.38 18.45 6.61
N ASP A 249 13.80 17.95 5.52
CA ASP A 249 13.99 18.49 4.17
C ASP A 249 13.17 19.77 3.93
N ASN A 250 12.33 20.19 4.88
CA ASN A 250 11.64 21.46 4.80
C ASN A 250 12.60 22.62 5.12
N PRO A 251 12.70 23.65 4.27
CA PRO A 251 13.58 24.80 4.51
C PRO A 251 13.13 25.70 5.67
N ASP A 252 11.83 25.70 6.02
CA ASP A 252 11.28 26.44 7.15
C ASP A 252 11.61 25.75 8.47
N ARG A 253 12.67 26.18 9.13
CA ARG A 253 13.15 25.60 10.39
C ARG A 253 12.19 25.80 11.57
N LEU A 254 11.46 26.88 11.61
CA LEU A 254 10.46 27.14 12.67
C LEU A 254 9.28 26.20 12.53
N PHE A 255 8.80 26.01 11.29
CA PHE A 255 7.80 25.00 10.99
C PHE A 255 8.29 23.60 11.40
N VAL A 256 9.50 23.20 11.00
CA VAL A 256 10.06 21.87 11.35
C VAL A 256 10.06 21.66 12.85
N GLN A 257 10.55 22.62 13.64
CA GLN A 257 10.60 22.48 15.10
C GLN A 257 9.19 22.31 15.71
N SER A 258 8.25 23.14 15.31
CA SER A 258 6.87 23.08 15.83
C SER A 258 6.15 21.79 15.41
N TYR A 259 6.34 21.37 14.16
CA TYR A 259 5.70 20.20 13.60
C TYR A 259 6.27 18.89 14.19
N VAL A 260 7.59 18.79 14.33
CA VAL A 260 8.24 17.65 15.00
C VAL A 260 7.79 17.55 16.46
N ALA A 261 7.68 18.70 17.16
CA ALA A 261 7.16 18.72 18.53
C ALA A 261 5.71 18.22 18.61
N ALA A 262 4.87 18.56 17.63
CA ALA A 262 3.49 18.06 17.53
C ALA A 262 3.44 16.56 17.24
N LEU A 263 4.23 16.07 16.26
CA LEU A 263 4.30 14.64 15.90
C LEU A 263 4.86 13.80 17.06
N ASN A 264 5.76 14.35 17.86
CA ASN A 264 6.29 13.67 19.05
C ASN A 264 5.25 13.43 20.16
N LYS A 265 4.14 14.19 20.15
CA LYS A 265 3.00 14.01 21.07
C LYS A 265 2.06 12.91 20.63
N ILE A 266 2.20 12.40 19.41
CA ILE A 266 1.40 11.26 18.93
C ILE A 266 1.79 10.04 19.76
N SER A 267 0.81 9.45 20.43
CA SER A 267 0.98 8.26 21.26
C SER A 267 1.15 6.98 20.45
N ASP A 268 0.54 6.93 19.25
CA ASP A 268 0.67 5.79 18.35
C ASP A 268 2.06 5.76 17.67
N PRO A 269 2.92 4.76 18.01
CA PRO A 269 4.27 4.67 17.48
C PRO A 269 4.28 4.47 15.95
N ILE A 270 3.23 3.86 15.41
CA ILE A 270 3.11 3.53 14.00
C ILE A 270 2.85 4.80 13.19
N THR A 271 1.82 5.56 13.56
CA THR A 271 1.53 6.86 12.96
C THR A 271 2.73 7.80 13.08
N LYS A 272 3.41 7.81 14.22
CA LYS A 272 4.63 8.58 14.42
C LYS A 272 5.76 8.11 13.48
N SER A 273 6.01 6.81 13.38
CA SER A 273 7.04 6.23 12.50
C SER A 273 6.76 6.59 11.02
N ARG A 274 5.51 6.49 10.60
CA ARG A 274 5.06 6.83 9.26
C ARG A 274 5.23 8.33 8.95
N LEU A 275 4.68 9.20 9.79
CA LEU A 275 4.60 10.62 9.51
C LEU A 275 5.91 11.38 9.80
N LEU A 276 6.64 10.99 10.85
CA LEU A 276 7.86 11.67 11.25
C LEU A 276 9.10 11.11 10.54
N TYR A 277 9.22 9.78 10.50
CA TYR A 277 10.41 9.12 9.95
C TYR A 277 10.25 8.66 8.50
N GLY A 278 9.05 8.77 7.93
CA GLY A 278 8.80 8.36 6.56
C GLY A 278 8.91 6.85 6.35
N ASN A 279 8.66 6.06 7.38
CA ASN A 279 8.74 4.61 7.32
C ASN A 279 7.64 4.04 6.43
N TRP A 280 8.01 3.20 5.46
CA TRP A 280 7.10 2.51 4.56
C TRP A 280 6.71 1.11 5.04
N ASP A 281 7.41 0.58 6.05
CA ASP A 281 7.13 -0.68 6.74
C ASP A 281 6.32 -0.45 8.01
N PHE A 282 5.21 0.23 7.90
CA PHE A 282 4.31 0.43 9.03
C PHE A 282 3.07 -0.45 8.89
N VAL A 283 2.47 -0.73 10.04
CA VAL A 283 1.21 -1.46 10.15
C VAL A 283 0.16 -0.48 10.66
N ASP A 284 -0.90 -0.24 9.90
CA ASP A 284 -1.97 0.70 10.26
C ASP A 284 -3.06 -0.04 11.04
N THR A 285 -3.20 0.23 12.33
CA THR A 285 -4.28 -0.32 13.16
C THR A 285 -5.55 0.50 12.96
N ASN A 286 -6.59 -0.14 12.40
CA ASN A 286 -7.89 0.47 12.16
C ASN A 286 -8.92 -0.12 13.15
N GLU A 287 -9.79 0.70 13.76
CA GLU A 287 -10.88 0.24 14.65
C GLU A 287 -11.84 -0.76 13.98
N ALA A 288 -11.92 -0.77 12.66
CA ALA A 288 -12.65 -1.77 11.87
C ALA A 288 -11.82 -3.00 11.52
N ALA A 289 -10.58 -3.13 12.00
CA ALA A 289 -9.74 -4.29 11.72
C ALA A 289 -10.32 -5.55 12.37
N ALA A 290 -10.25 -6.68 11.67
CA ALA A 290 -10.65 -7.97 12.24
C ALA A 290 -9.75 -8.34 13.42
N TYR A 291 -8.45 -8.06 13.31
CA TYR A 291 -7.45 -8.33 14.35
C TYR A 291 -7.04 -7.06 15.10
N TRP A 292 -7.99 -6.45 15.82
CA TRP A 292 -7.84 -5.15 16.48
C TRP A 292 -6.80 -5.11 17.62
N ASN A 293 -6.37 -6.27 18.13
CA ASN A 293 -5.31 -6.38 19.14
C ASN A 293 -3.94 -6.71 18.51
N PHE A 294 -3.83 -6.75 17.18
CA PHE A 294 -2.54 -6.90 16.54
C PHE A 294 -1.76 -5.59 16.62
N ASP A 295 -0.56 -5.67 17.17
CA ASP A 295 0.39 -4.56 17.26
C ASP A 295 1.72 -5.01 16.68
N GLY A 296 2.14 -4.42 15.57
CA GLY A 296 3.38 -4.78 14.89
C GLY A 296 4.61 -4.57 15.76
N ALA A 297 4.63 -3.55 16.63
CA ALA A 297 5.75 -3.31 17.53
C ALA A 297 5.91 -4.40 18.61
N LYS A 298 4.80 -5.02 19.00
CA LYS A 298 4.74 -6.10 20.00
C LYS A 298 4.95 -7.48 19.39
N HIS A 299 4.33 -7.73 18.22
CA HIS A 299 4.21 -9.08 17.69
C HIS A 299 5.21 -9.40 16.57
N LEU A 300 5.76 -8.40 15.86
CA LEU A 300 6.73 -8.63 14.80
C LEU A 300 8.16 -8.63 15.33
N VAL A 301 8.89 -9.70 15.05
CA VAL A 301 10.27 -9.85 15.50
C VAL A 301 11.20 -10.08 14.32
N THR A 302 12.23 -9.26 14.20
CA THR A 302 13.25 -9.39 13.16
C THR A 302 14.06 -10.66 13.36
N ASN A 303 14.18 -11.46 12.30
CA ASN A 303 14.93 -12.72 12.29
C ASN A 303 14.48 -13.66 13.41
N LEU A 304 13.17 -13.75 13.66
CA LEU A 304 12.61 -14.62 14.71
C LEU A 304 12.98 -16.08 14.47
N ARG A 305 12.85 -16.54 13.22
CA ARG A 305 13.12 -17.93 12.85
C ARG A 305 14.54 -18.34 13.24
N GLU A 306 15.53 -17.53 12.94
CA GLU A 306 16.95 -17.81 13.25
C GLU A 306 17.23 -17.84 14.74
N LYS A 307 16.42 -17.14 15.55
CA LYS A 307 16.58 -17.06 17.01
C LYS A 307 15.93 -18.22 17.76
N VAL A 308 14.79 -18.73 17.24
CA VAL A 308 13.94 -19.63 18.03
C VAL A 308 13.67 -20.98 17.34
N TYR A 309 13.92 -21.11 16.04
CA TYR A 309 13.68 -22.37 15.33
C TYR A 309 14.50 -23.51 15.93
N ASN A 310 13.78 -24.56 16.35
CA ASN A 310 14.41 -25.77 16.88
C ASN A 310 14.08 -26.96 15.98
N PRO A 311 15.05 -27.57 15.29
CA PRO A 311 14.82 -28.69 14.39
C PRO A 311 14.35 -29.98 15.09
N LEU A 312 14.42 -30.05 16.42
CA LEU A 312 13.98 -31.17 17.24
C LEU A 312 12.57 -31.00 17.81
N LYS A 313 11.99 -29.78 17.73
CA LYS A 313 10.58 -29.51 18.12
C LYS A 313 9.66 -29.61 16.89
N PRO A 314 8.40 -30.09 17.05
CA PRO A 314 7.49 -30.20 15.91
C PRO A 314 7.22 -28.87 15.21
N ILE A 315 7.09 -28.90 13.89
CA ILE A 315 6.50 -27.82 13.10
C ILE A 315 5.01 -28.09 12.91
N ILE A 316 4.19 -27.09 13.15
CA ILE A 316 2.79 -27.06 12.77
C ILE A 316 2.72 -26.39 11.41
N SER A 317 2.36 -27.14 10.37
CA SER A 317 2.09 -26.62 9.02
C SER A 317 0.58 -26.48 8.86
N SER A 318 0.10 -25.23 8.88
CA SER A 318 -1.32 -24.90 8.77
C SER A 318 -1.65 -24.39 7.37
N TRP A 319 -2.71 -24.90 6.74
CA TRP A 319 -3.05 -24.75 5.33
C TRP A 319 -4.39 -24.06 5.11
N ASP A 320 -4.42 -23.18 4.10
CA ASP A 320 -5.65 -22.71 3.44
C ASP A 320 -5.57 -23.04 1.95
N PHE A 321 -6.64 -23.64 1.40
CA PHE A 321 -6.66 -24.28 0.08
C PHE A 321 -7.14 -23.37 -1.05
N ASN A 322 -7.07 -22.06 -0.87
CA ASN A 322 -7.38 -21.10 -1.91
C ASN A 322 -6.31 -21.15 -3.02
N VAL A 323 -6.75 -21.07 -4.28
CA VAL A 323 -5.87 -21.14 -5.45
C VAL A 323 -5.40 -19.74 -5.86
N GLN A 324 -6.18 -18.72 -5.51
CA GLN A 324 -5.93 -17.30 -5.79
C GLN A 324 -6.08 -16.49 -4.50
N PRO A 325 -5.18 -15.54 -4.26
CA PRO A 325 -4.03 -15.11 -5.06
C PRO A 325 -2.86 -16.08 -4.98
N TYR A 326 -2.84 -16.96 -4.00
CA TYR A 326 -1.85 -18.03 -3.76
C TYR A 326 -2.44 -19.11 -2.85
N MET A 327 -1.88 -20.30 -2.86
CA MET A 327 -2.14 -21.30 -1.83
C MET A 327 -1.27 -21.00 -0.61
N SER A 328 -1.87 -21.00 0.57
CA SER A 328 -1.24 -20.47 1.79
C SER A 328 -0.86 -21.56 2.78
N THR A 329 0.32 -21.44 3.35
CA THR A 329 0.71 -22.22 4.54
C THR A 329 1.51 -21.38 5.52
N LEU A 330 1.34 -21.68 6.82
CA LEU A 330 2.17 -21.14 7.90
C LEU A 330 2.95 -22.26 8.58
N SER A 331 4.19 -21.97 8.91
CA SER A 331 5.03 -22.83 9.75
C SER A 331 5.14 -22.22 11.13
N ILE A 332 4.64 -22.96 12.15
CA ILE A 332 4.50 -22.48 13.52
C ILE A 332 5.22 -23.46 14.45
N GLN A 333 5.93 -22.95 15.45
CA GLN A 333 6.39 -23.70 16.63
C GLN A 333 5.77 -23.14 17.90
N ILE A 334 5.46 -24.02 18.85
CA ILE A 334 4.88 -23.62 20.14
C ILE A 334 5.82 -24.05 21.28
N ASP A 335 6.12 -23.11 22.13
CA ASP A 335 6.76 -23.35 23.42
C ASP A 335 5.70 -23.35 24.53
N TYR A 336 5.26 -24.54 24.91
CA TYR A 336 4.23 -24.71 25.95
C TYR A 336 4.71 -24.36 27.34
N GLU A 337 6.00 -24.50 27.60
CA GLU A 337 6.60 -24.18 28.90
C GLU A 337 6.59 -22.69 29.20
N HIS A 338 6.99 -21.89 28.19
CA HIS A 338 7.03 -20.43 28.29
C HIS A 338 5.79 -19.74 27.73
N LYS A 339 4.78 -20.51 27.30
CA LYS A 339 3.55 -20.03 26.67
C LYS A 339 3.80 -19.08 25.50
N LYS A 340 4.66 -19.48 24.56
CA LYS A 340 5.00 -18.68 23.39
C LYS A 340 4.62 -19.41 22.10
N VAL A 341 4.01 -18.69 21.18
CA VAL A 341 3.73 -19.13 19.81
C VAL A 341 4.66 -18.38 18.88
N TYR A 342 5.41 -19.11 18.08
CA TYR A 342 6.34 -18.57 17.09
C TYR A 342 5.85 -18.87 15.69
N VAL A 343 5.38 -17.87 14.95
CA VAL A 343 5.11 -17.98 13.52
C VAL A 343 6.43 -17.73 12.81
N LEU A 344 7.04 -18.79 12.30
CA LEU A 344 8.41 -18.78 11.80
C LEU A 344 8.51 -18.31 10.34
N GLU A 345 7.54 -18.70 9.52
CA GLU A 345 7.52 -18.37 8.10
C GLU A 345 6.16 -18.63 7.47
N GLU A 346 5.90 -17.95 6.36
CA GLU A 346 4.82 -18.22 5.43
C GLU A 346 5.40 -18.88 4.18
N ILE A 347 4.77 -19.97 3.71
CA ILE A 347 5.19 -20.65 2.48
C ILE A 347 4.00 -20.59 1.52
N LEU A 348 4.21 -19.93 0.39
CA LEU A 348 3.16 -19.67 -0.58
C LEU A 348 3.36 -20.49 -1.84
N GLY A 349 2.26 -21.03 -2.36
CA GLY A 349 2.19 -21.60 -3.70
C GLY A 349 1.67 -20.55 -4.66
N LYS A 350 2.55 -19.88 -5.41
CA LYS A 350 2.19 -18.76 -6.29
C LYS A 350 1.74 -19.26 -7.67
N PRO A 351 0.69 -18.65 -8.28
CA PRO A 351 0.25 -19.00 -9.64
C PRO A 351 1.33 -18.77 -10.70
N GLU A 352 2.12 -17.72 -10.58
CA GLU A 352 3.20 -17.35 -11.50
C GLU A 352 4.28 -18.45 -11.55
N GLU A 353 4.54 -19.11 -10.43
CA GLU A 353 5.47 -20.22 -10.28
C GLU A 353 4.81 -21.58 -10.61
N LYS A 354 3.52 -21.57 -10.94
CA LYS A 354 2.68 -22.78 -11.13
C LYS A 354 2.70 -23.72 -9.91
N GLU A 355 2.84 -23.14 -8.71
CA GLU A 355 2.92 -23.86 -7.43
C GLU A 355 1.64 -23.78 -6.60
N ASN A 356 0.61 -23.08 -7.08
CA ASN A 356 -0.67 -22.88 -6.43
C ASN A 356 -1.58 -24.13 -6.45
N ASN A 357 -1.00 -25.28 -6.17
CA ASN A 357 -1.73 -26.55 -6.03
C ASN A 357 -1.12 -27.41 -4.92
N THR A 358 -1.98 -28.21 -4.30
CA THR A 358 -1.63 -29.02 -3.13
C THR A 358 -0.44 -29.97 -3.39
N PRO A 359 -0.36 -30.70 -4.53
CA PRO A 359 0.79 -31.59 -4.77
C PRO A 359 2.14 -30.89 -4.82
N LYS A 360 2.23 -29.73 -5.48
CA LYS A 360 3.51 -29.02 -5.62
C LYS A 360 3.94 -28.34 -4.34
N LEU A 361 3.00 -27.67 -3.68
CA LEU A 361 3.29 -26.98 -2.43
C LEU A 361 3.67 -27.95 -1.31
N SER A 362 3.01 -29.13 -1.23
CA SER A 362 3.39 -30.16 -0.26
C SER A 362 4.81 -30.71 -0.51
N LYS A 363 5.19 -30.94 -1.76
CA LYS A 363 6.55 -31.35 -2.12
C LYS A 363 7.59 -30.28 -1.81
N LYS A 364 7.27 -29.01 -2.07
CA LYS A 364 8.13 -27.85 -1.73
C LYS A 364 8.43 -27.83 -0.24
N ILE A 365 7.40 -27.97 0.60
CA ILE A 365 7.54 -27.97 2.06
C ILE A 365 8.32 -29.21 2.54
N ALA A 366 8.02 -30.39 2.02
CA ALA A 366 8.76 -31.61 2.36
C ALA A 366 10.25 -31.48 2.05
N ASN A 367 10.59 -31.04 0.85
CA ASN A 367 11.98 -30.84 0.42
C ASN A 367 12.71 -29.82 1.29
N LYS A 368 12.02 -28.73 1.65
CA LYS A 368 12.58 -27.71 2.54
C LYS A 368 13.00 -28.30 3.88
N TYR A 369 12.10 -28.99 4.58
CA TYR A 369 12.38 -29.52 5.91
C TYR A 369 13.34 -30.72 5.88
N LEU A 370 13.39 -31.49 4.78
CA LEU A 370 14.44 -32.49 4.57
C LEU A 370 15.82 -31.85 4.41
N THR A 371 15.91 -30.79 3.61
CA THR A 371 17.16 -30.04 3.40
C THR A 371 17.67 -29.42 4.70
N GLU A 372 16.76 -28.90 5.51
CA GLU A 372 17.06 -28.32 6.83
C GLU A 372 17.32 -29.37 7.91
N LYS A 373 17.23 -30.66 7.59
CA LYS A 373 17.42 -31.79 8.53
C LYS A 373 16.51 -31.69 9.74
N HIS A 374 15.23 -31.31 9.52
CA HIS A 374 14.25 -31.22 10.59
C HIS A 374 13.84 -32.60 11.08
N LEU A 375 13.99 -32.85 12.38
CA LEU A 375 13.75 -34.15 13.03
C LEU A 375 12.54 -34.13 13.99
N GLY A 376 12.00 -32.95 14.29
CA GLY A 376 10.93 -32.76 15.27
C GLY A 376 9.55 -33.27 14.84
N GLY A 377 9.39 -33.57 13.56
CA GLY A 377 8.10 -33.99 12.98
C GLY A 377 7.26 -32.82 12.46
N LEU A 378 6.33 -33.13 11.57
CA LEU A 378 5.41 -32.16 10.96
C LEU A 378 3.96 -32.50 11.35
N PHE A 379 3.25 -31.53 11.93
CA PHE A 379 1.82 -31.63 12.17
C PHE A 379 1.09 -30.84 11.09
N ILE A 380 0.29 -31.55 10.26
CA ILE A 380 -0.49 -30.94 9.20
C ILE A 380 -1.88 -30.60 9.71
N THR A 381 -2.26 -29.34 9.62
CA THR A 381 -3.55 -28.80 10.01
C THR A 381 -4.05 -27.74 9.02
N GLY A 382 -5.17 -27.10 9.27
CA GLY A 382 -5.71 -25.98 8.48
C GLY A 382 -7.22 -26.06 8.32
N ASP A 383 -7.73 -25.50 7.21
CA ASP A 383 -9.16 -25.44 6.93
C ASP A 383 -9.77 -26.84 6.81
N PRO A 384 -10.78 -27.19 7.65
CA PRO A 384 -11.53 -28.43 7.51
C PRO A 384 -12.18 -28.65 6.14
N ALA A 385 -12.44 -27.57 5.37
CA ALA A 385 -12.94 -27.67 4.00
C ALA A 385 -12.01 -28.45 3.07
N GLY A 386 -10.72 -28.56 3.40
CA GLY A 386 -9.76 -29.40 2.69
C GLY A 386 -10.05 -30.91 2.73
N LEU A 387 -10.97 -31.34 3.60
CA LEU A 387 -11.50 -32.72 3.62
C LEU A 387 -12.59 -32.97 2.57
N SER A 388 -13.12 -31.90 1.94
CA SER A 388 -14.18 -32.01 0.95
C SER A 388 -13.72 -32.81 -0.27
N ARG A 389 -14.61 -33.63 -0.79
CA ARG A 389 -14.38 -34.41 -2.02
C ARG A 389 -14.56 -33.52 -3.23
N SER A 390 -13.79 -33.76 -4.27
CA SER A 390 -13.97 -33.17 -5.60
C SER A 390 -14.50 -34.23 -6.56
N THR A 391 -15.41 -33.85 -7.45
CA THR A 391 -15.89 -34.74 -8.54
C THR A 391 -14.79 -35.02 -9.58
N GLN A 392 -13.65 -34.34 -9.49
CA GLN A 392 -12.49 -34.50 -10.38
C GLN A 392 -11.40 -35.41 -9.82
N THR A 393 -11.59 -35.95 -8.61
CA THR A 393 -10.62 -36.84 -7.96
C THR A 393 -11.24 -38.19 -7.65
N GLU A 394 -10.40 -39.23 -7.56
CA GLU A 394 -10.80 -40.57 -7.14
C GLU A 394 -11.43 -40.58 -5.75
N GLU A 395 -12.23 -41.61 -5.47
CA GLU A 395 -12.89 -41.75 -4.17
C GLU A 395 -11.86 -41.80 -3.03
N GLY A 396 -12.06 -41.01 -1.98
CA GLY A 396 -11.17 -40.90 -0.83
C GLY A 396 -10.01 -39.92 -0.99
N VAL A 397 -9.81 -39.33 -2.17
CA VAL A 397 -8.78 -38.32 -2.39
C VAL A 397 -9.30 -36.94 -2.03
N ASN A 398 -8.59 -36.26 -1.12
CA ASN A 398 -8.83 -34.88 -0.72
C ASN A 398 -7.48 -34.18 -0.50
N ASN A 399 -7.50 -32.86 -0.22
CA ASN A 399 -6.27 -32.11 -0.05
C ASN A 399 -5.34 -32.69 1.03
N TYR A 400 -5.87 -33.13 2.15
CA TYR A 400 -5.05 -33.69 3.23
C TYR A 400 -4.47 -35.07 2.89
N THR A 401 -5.19 -35.93 2.16
CA THR A 401 -4.63 -37.20 1.69
C THR A 401 -3.51 -36.98 0.69
N ILE A 402 -3.63 -35.98 -0.18
CA ILE A 402 -2.56 -35.57 -1.12
C ILE A 402 -1.32 -35.07 -0.36
N ILE A 403 -1.52 -34.21 0.66
CA ILE A 403 -0.40 -33.73 1.49
C ILE A 403 0.31 -34.89 2.18
N MET A 404 -0.46 -35.76 2.83
CA MET A 404 0.10 -36.91 3.55
C MET A 404 0.90 -37.81 2.62
N SER A 405 0.39 -38.11 1.43
CA SER A 405 1.08 -38.94 0.44
C SER A 405 2.38 -38.28 -0.09
N ASN A 406 2.34 -36.96 -0.38
CA ASN A 406 3.52 -36.27 -0.91
C ASN A 406 4.61 -35.99 0.15
N MET A 407 4.24 -35.96 1.41
CA MET A 407 5.13 -35.72 2.53
C MET A 407 5.49 -37.01 3.29
N ASP A 408 5.04 -38.17 2.81
CA ASP A 408 5.35 -39.47 3.43
C ASP A 408 6.85 -39.74 3.39
N ASN A 409 7.49 -39.44 4.51
CA ASN A 409 8.92 -39.63 4.69
C ASN A 409 9.22 -39.97 6.16
N PRO A 410 9.93 -41.07 6.45
CA PRO A 410 10.23 -41.49 7.81
C PRO A 410 10.96 -40.43 8.66
N ILE A 411 11.75 -39.55 8.02
CA ILE A 411 12.49 -38.47 8.71
C ILE A 411 11.51 -37.39 9.16
N LEU A 412 10.57 -37.01 8.32
CA LEU A 412 9.63 -35.92 8.60
C LEU A 412 8.55 -36.27 9.62
N ARG A 413 8.26 -37.54 9.83
CA ARG A 413 7.26 -38.04 10.82
C ARG A 413 5.94 -37.29 10.74
N VAL A 414 5.38 -37.18 9.53
CA VAL A 414 4.21 -36.36 9.25
C VAL A 414 2.96 -36.94 9.91
N GLN A 415 2.20 -36.10 10.62
CA GLN A 415 0.95 -36.46 11.26
C GLN A 415 -0.14 -35.43 10.92
N LYS A 416 -1.29 -35.95 10.48
CA LYS A 416 -2.48 -35.14 10.28
C LYS A 416 -3.18 -34.88 11.62
N LYS A 417 -3.42 -33.59 11.95
CA LYS A 417 -4.16 -33.14 13.13
C LYS A 417 -5.16 -32.08 12.69
N LEU A 418 -6.46 -32.38 12.77
CA LEU A 418 -7.51 -31.47 12.33
C LEU A 418 -8.53 -31.24 13.43
N LEU A 419 -9.17 -30.10 13.39
CA LEU A 419 -10.35 -29.81 14.20
C LEU A 419 -11.49 -30.74 13.78
N THR A 420 -12.18 -31.31 14.74
CA THR A 420 -13.34 -32.20 14.50
C THR A 420 -14.54 -31.43 13.95
N LYS A 421 -14.64 -30.15 14.28
CA LYS A 421 -15.69 -29.22 13.82
C LYS A 421 -15.05 -27.85 13.58
N GLN A 422 -15.49 -27.19 12.51
CA GLN A 422 -15.08 -25.82 12.22
C GLN A 422 -15.63 -24.88 13.31
N PRO A 423 -14.76 -24.13 14.03
CA PRO A 423 -15.21 -23.12 14.97
C PRO A 423 -15.96 -21.99 14.28
N ALA A 424 -16.96 -21.41 14.94
CA ALA A 424 -17.63 -20.22 14.45
C ALA A 424 -16.60 -19.08 14.23
N GLN A 425 -16.70 -18.39 13.09
CA GLN A 425 -15.71 -17.40 12.68
C GLN A 425 -15.57 -16.26 13.70
N VAL A 426 -16.69 -15.78 14.25
CA VAL A 426 -16.71 -14.71 15.26
C VAL A 426 -15.96 -15.15 16.52
N THR A 427 -16.29 -16.32 17.08
CA THR A 427 -15.65 -16.82 18.31
C THR A 427 -14.15 -17.08 18.10
N ARG A 428 -13.78 -17.61 16.93
CA ARG A 428 -12.38 -17.84 16.55
C ARG A 428 -11.61 -16.54 16.47
N LEU A 429 -12.18 -15.50 15.85
CA LEU A 429 -11.59 -14.18 15.71
C LEU A 429 -11.40 -13.48 17.08
N GLU A 430 -12.42 -13.57 17.96
CA GLU A 430 -12.32 -13.03 19.33
C GLU A 430 -11.26 -13.74 20.15
N TYR A 431 -11.15 -15.05 19.99
CA TYR A 431 -10.11 -15.83 20.67
C TYR A 431 -8.70 -15.41 20.24
N VAL A 432 -8.46 -15.31 18.95
CA VAL A 432 -7.14 -14.88 18.43
C VAL A 432 -6.81 -13.46 18.89
N ASN A 433 -7.78 -12.54 18.87
CA ASN A 433 -7.58 -11.20 19.44
C ASN A 433 -7.25 -11.24 20.94
N SER A 434 -7.88 -12.15 21.68
CA SER A 434 -7.55 -12.34 23.11
C SER A 434 -6.12 -12.83 23.30
N LEU A 435 -5.65 -13.76 22.47
CA LEU A 435 -4.25 -14.25 22.51
C LEU A 435 -3.27 -13.15 22.14
N LEU A 436 -3.55 -12.33 21.13
CA LEU A 436 -2.75 -11.15 20.77
C LEU A 436 -2.65 -10.16 21.94
N ASN A 437 -3.68 -10.09 22.80
CA ASN A 437 -3.66 -9.28 24.01
C ASN A 437 -3.04 -9.99 25.25
N GLY A 438 -2.52 -11.21 25.09
CA GLY A 438 -1.84 -11.94 26.17
C GLY A 438 -2.76 -12.84 27.01
N TYR A 439 -3.91 -13.27 26.47
CA TYR A 439 -4.85 -14.14 27.18
C TYR A 439 -4.18 -15.42 27.70
N ASP A 440 -4.49 -15.79 28.94
CA ASP A 440 -3.95 -16.95 29.67
C ASP A 440 -2.39 -16.95 29.73
N GLY A 441 -1.76 -15.77 29.58
CA GLY A 441 -0.31 -15.58 29.60
C GLY A 441 0.42 -16.00 28.33
N TRP A 442 -0.30 -16.22 27.20
CA TRP A 442 0.32 -16.53 25.93
C TRP A 442 0.89 -15.28 25.24
N GLU A 443 2.05 -15.44 24.63
CA GLU A 443 2.68 -14.45 23.76
C GLU A 443 2.73 -14.99 22.32
N LEU A 444 2.30 -14.18 21.37
CA LEU A 444 2.39 -14.48 19.94
C LEU A 444 3.49 -13.63 19.31
N GLN A 445 4.45 -14.29 18.67
CA GLN A 445 5.54 -13.64 17.94
C GLN A 445 5.56 -14.13 16.50
N ILE A 446 5.72 -13.21 15.56
CA ILE A 446 5.67 -13.44 14.11
C ILE A 446 6.98 -12.96 13.50
N ASP A 447 7.62 -13.77 12.68
CA ASP A 447 8.80 -13.32 11.94
C ASP A 447 8.39 -12.18 10.98
N MET A 448 9.18 -11.10 11.00
CA MET A 448 8.90 -9.90 10.20
C MET A 448 8.84 -10.19 8.69
N ARG A 449 9.37 -11.32 8.23
CA ARG A 449 9.30 -11.80 6.84
C ARG A 449 7.93 -12.40 6.50
N CYS A 450 7.07 -12.71 7.46
CA CYS A 450 5.68 -13.15 7.23
C CYS A 450 4.80 -11.97 6.84
N ARG A 451 5.04 -11.38 5.66
CA ARG A 451 4.44 -10.13 5.22
C ARG A 451 2.98 -10.28 4.85
N ARG A 452 2.63 -11.36 4.16
CA ARG A 452 1.23 -11.61 3.77
C ARG A 452 0.35 -11.91 4.98
N LEU A 453 0.88 -12.64 5.97
CA LEU A 453 0.19 -12.78 7.25
C LEU A 453 0.02 -11.42 7.93
N THR A 454 1.07 -10.61 7.95
CA THR A 454 1.03 -9.25 8.52
C THR A 454 -0.03 -8.41 7.80
N GLU A 455 -0.10 -8.45 6.47
CA GLU A 455 -1.14 -7.76 5.70
C GLU A 455 -2.53 -8.26 6.05
N ASP A 456 -2.74 -9.56 6.20
CA ASP A 456 -4.02 -10.12 6.65
C ASP A 456 -4.41 -9.60 8.03
N LEU A 457 -3.49 -9.62 9.00
CA LEU A 457 -3.75 -9.15 10.36
C LEU A 457 -4.07 -7.65 10.44
N VAL A 458 -3.53 -6.86 9.52
CA VAL A 458 -3.70 -5.40 9.45
C VAL A 458 -4.92 -4.99 8.66
N TYR A 459 -5.10 -5.57 7.47
CA TYR A 459 -6.07 -5.07 6.49
C TYR A 459 -7.36 -5.85 6.44
N GLN A 460 -7.41 -7.06 7.01
CA GLN A 460 -8.65 -7.81 7.13
C GLN A 460 -9.64 -7.00 7.98
N LYS A 461 -10.76 -6.63 7.39
CA LYS A 461 -11.82 -5.90 8.07
C LYS A 461 -12.85 -6.85 8.70
N LYS A 462 -13.53 -6.36 9.72
CA LYS A 462 -14.66 -7.00 10.36
C LYS A 462 -15.97 -6.43 9.81
N ASN A 463 -16.91 -7.28 9.49
CA ASN A 463 -18.29 -6.91 9.16
C ASN A 463 -19.08 -6.51 10.41
N ALA A 464 -20.26 -5.90 10.22
CA ALA A 464 -21.15 -5.52 11.33
C ALA A 464 -21.63 -6.71 12.18
N ASP A 465 -21.70 -7.92 11.60
CA ASP A 465 -22.05 -9.17 12.27
C ASP A 465 -20.87 -9.82 13.01
N GLY A 466 -19.72 -9.17 13.04
CA GLY A 466 -18.51 -9.66 13.68
C GLY A 466 -17.68 -10.64 12.85
N THR A 467 -18.11 -11.04 11.66
CA THR A 467 -17.35 -11.91 10.77
C THR A 467 -16.26 -11.18 10.01
N LYS A 468 -15.28 -11.90 9.46
CA LYS A 468 -14.25 -11.30 8.58
C LYS A 468 -14.88 -10.86 7.27
N SER A 469 -14.56 -9.66 6.80
CA SER A 469 -15.01 -9.16 5.51
C SER A 469 -14.29 -9.91 4.38
N LYS A 470 -15.07 -10.37 3.40
CA LYS A 470 -14.57 -11.08 2.21
C LYS A 470 -14.51 -10.14 1.00
N ALA A 471 -13.76 -9.04 1.14
CA ALA A 471 -13.56 -8.08 0.05
C ALA A 471 -12.86 -8.76 -1.14
N LYS A 472 -13.54 -8.79 -2.28
CA LYS A 472 -13.02 -9.38 -3.51
C LYS A 472 -12.39 -8.33 -4.40
N VAL A 473 -11.25 -8.68 -4.97
CA VAL A 473 -10.56 -7.92 -6.02
C VAL A 473 -10.52 -8.75 -7.31
N THR A 474 -10.41 -8.08 -8.44
CA THR A 474 -10.27 -8.75 -9.75
C THR A 474 -8.81 -8.74 -10.16
N ASP A 475 -8.26 -9.90 -10.46
CA ASP A 475 -6.93 -10.02 -11.03
C ASP A 475 -6.90 -9.35 -12.42
N PRO A 476 -6.03 -8.33 -12.64
CA PRO A 476 -5.98 -7.61 -13.91
C PRO A 476 -5.57 -8.48 -15.10
N LYS A 477 -4.84 -9.59 -14.85
CA LYS A 477 -4.33 -10.47 -15.92
C LYS A 477 -5.32 -11.57 -16.30
N SER A 478 -5.92 -12.21 -15.30
CA SER A 478 -6.82 -13.36 -15.51
C SER A 478 -8.30 -13.00 -15.49
N GLY A 479 -8.68 -11.81 -15.01
CA GLY A 479 -10.07 -11.40 -14.79
C GLY A 479 -10.78 -12.15 -13.66
N VAL A 480 -10.09 -13.03 -12.94
CA VAL A 480 -10.66 -13.85 -11.86
C VAL A 480 -10.84 -13.00 -10.60
N LYS A 481 -12.00 -13.10 -9.97
CA LYS A 481 -12.26 -12.46 -8.67
C LYS A 481 -11.81 -13.37 -7.54
N TYR A 482 -11.02 -12.85 -6.62
CA TYR A 482 -10.53 -13.56 -5.44
C TYR A 482 -10.61 -12.68 -4.18
N GLU A 483 -10.59 -13.30 -2.99
CA GLU A 483 -10.51 -12.62 -1.71
C GLU A 483 -9.06 -12.11 -1.52
N LYS A 484 -8.90 -10.80 -1.25
CA LYS A 484 -7.57 -10.19 -1.18
C LYS A 484 -6.82 -10.56 0.11
N TYR A 485 -7.54 -10.64 1.23
CA TYR A 485 -7.01 -10.87 2.57
C TYR A 485 -7.73 -12.02 3.25
N GLY A 486 -7.12 -12.59 4.29
CA GLY A 486 -7.73 -13.58 5.16
C GLY A 486 -7.15 -14.99 5.06
N HIS A 487 -6.33 -15.27 4.06
CA HIS A 487 -5.84 -16.61 3.77
C HIS A 487 -4.86 -17.13 4.83
N LEU A 488 -3.83 -16.35 5.15
CA LEU A 488 -2.84 -16.73 6.16
C LEU A 488 -3.36 -16.52 7.58
N SER A 489 -4.22 -15.54 7.78
CA SER A 489 -4.88 -15.36 9.08
C SER A 489 -5.83 -16.51 9.40
N ASP A 490 -6.48 -17.13 8.41
CA ASP A 490 -7.27 -18.35 8.64
C ASP A 490 -6.36 -19.54 8.99
N CYS A 491 -5.20 -19.68 8.34
CA CYS A 491 -4.18 -20.67 8.75
C CYS A 491 -3.77 -20.50 10.21
N LEU A 492 -3.53 -19.26 10.65
CA LEU A 492 -3.17 -18.95 12.03
C LEU A 492 -4.30 -19.31 13.00
N ASP A 493 -5.52 -18.88 12.71
CA ASP A 493 -6.71 -19.12 13.54
C ASP A 493 -6.93 -20.62 13.80
N TYR A 494 -6.90 -21.44 12.74
CA TYR A 494 -7.10 -22.89 12.88
C TYR A 494 -5.99 -23.55 13.71
N ALA A 495 -4.75 -23.17 13.48
CA ALA A 495 -3.63 -23.69 14.27
C ALA A 495 -3.77 -23.36 15.76
N LEU A 496 -4.09 -22.11 16.10
CA LEU A 496 -4.23 -21.67 17.50
C LEU A 496 -5.42 -22.35 18.20
N CYS A 497 -6.57 -22.48 17.53
CA CYS A 497 -7.72 -23.19 18.11
C CYS A 497 -7.42 -24.66 18.39
N LEU A 498 -6.64 -25.34 17.53
CA LEU A 498 -6.32 -26.75 17.68
C LEU A 498 -5.21 -27.01 18.71
N PHE A 499 -4.09 -26.30 18.57
CA PHE A 499 -2.88 -26.61 19.34
C PHE A 499 -2.85 -25.94 20.71
N LEU A 500 -3.66 -24.90 20.93
CA LEU A 500 -3.92 -24.33 22.25
C LEU A 500 -5.30 -24.74 22.79
N ASN A 501 -5.68 -26.01 22.61
CA ASN A 501 -7.00 -26.54 22.87
C ASN A 501 -7.48 -26.31 24.33
N ASN A 502 -6.61 -26.42 25.32
CA ASN A 502 -6.95 -26.16 26.71
C ASN A 502 -7.32 -24.68 26.95
N THR A 503 -6.58 -23.77 26.34
CA THR A 503 -6.84 -22.32 26.38
C THR A 503 -8.10 -21.98 25.59
N TRP A 504 -8.29 -22.61 24.44
CA TRP A 504 -9.50 -22.49 23.63
C TRP A 504 -10.76 -22.94 24.39
N ALA A 505 -10.71 -24.11 25.05
CA ALA A 505 -11.83 -24.61 25.85
C ALA A 505 -12.16 -23.71 27.05
N LYS A 506 -11.16 -23.13 27.72
CA LYS A 506 -11.36 -22.11 28.76
C LYS A 506 -12.04 -20.86 28.22
N PHE A 507 -11.61 -20.39 27.05
CA PHE A 507 -12.18 -19.22 26.38
C PHE A 507 -13.66 -19.40 26.07
N GLN A 508 -14.03 -20.57 25.49
CA GLN A 508 -15.43 -20.89 25.16
C GLN A 508 -16.32 -20.92 26.41
N LYS A 509 -15.87 -21.57 27.50
CA LYS A 509 -16.64 -21.62 28.77
C LYS A 509 -16.85 -20.23 29.38
N LYS A 510 -15.91 -19.32 29.23
CA LYS A 510 -16.04 -17.93 29.72
C LYS A 510 -17.08 -17.15 28.92
N GLY A 511 -17.16 -17.39 27.61
CA GLY A 511 -18.19 -16.80 26.75
C GLY A 511 -19.60 -17.26 27.16
N ASP A 512 -19.79 -18.55 27.42
CA ASP A 512 -21.07 -19.09 27.87
C ASP A 512 -21.49 -18.54 29.26
N ALA A 513 -20.55 -18.34 30.17
CA ALA A 513 -20.81 -17.76 31.50
C ALA A 513 -21.25 -16.29 31.42
N SER A 514 -20.69 -15.50 30.49
CA SER A 514 -21.07 -14.10 30.30
C SER A 514 -22.49 -13.93 29.73
N VAL A 515 -22.99 -14.91 29.00
CA VAL A 515 -24.37 -14.93 28.49
C VAL A 515 -25.37 -15.24 29.61
N ILE A 516 -24.95 -16.00 30.63
CA ILE A 516 -25.82 -16.36 31.76
C ILE A 516 -25.95 -15.21 32.76
N GLU A 517 -24.91 -14.39 32.95
CA GLU A 517 -24.95 -13.25 33.86
C GLU A 517 -25.76 -12.05 33.36
N THR A 518 -26.06 -11.97 32.06
CA THR A 518 -26.90 -10.89 31.49
C THR A 518 -28.40 -11.14 31.56
N THR A 519 -28.86 -12.29 32.09
CA THR A 519 -30.30 -12.64 32.16
C THR A 519 -30.92 -12.55 33.57
N THR A 520 -30.21 -12.04 34.57
CA THR A 520 -30.80 -11.74 35.88
C THR A 520 -30.91 -10.23 36.11
N THR A 521 -31.97 -9.63 35.58
CA THR A 521 -32.47 -8.33 36.03
C THR A 521 -33.27 -8.54 37.31
N PRO A 522 -32.95 -7.95 38.46
CA PRO A 522 -33.86 -8.00 39.60
C PRO A 522 -35.02 -7.05 39.34
N ILE A 523 -36.21 -7.62 39.31
CA ILE A 523 -37.46 -6.87 39.40
C ILE A 523 -37.54 -6.32 40.84
N TYR A 524 -37.33 -5.04 41.06
CA TYR A 524 -37.82 -4.36 42.23
C TYR A 524 -39.05 -3.55 41.86
N GLY A 525 -40.20 -4.14 42.24
CA GLY A 525 -41.48 -3.47 42.28
C GLY A 525 -41.48 -2.37 43.35
N GLY A 526 -42.27 -1.35 43.08
CA GLY A 526 -42.37 -0.12 43.75
C GLY A 526 -42.72 -0.10 45.23
N PHE A 527 -42.68 1.07 45.81
CA PHE A 527 -43.81 1.67 46.52
C PHE A 527 -43.50 3.15 46.81
N SER A 528 -44.52 3.95 46.54
CA SER A 528 -44.86 5.30 46.95
C SER A 528 -44.41 5.74 48.34
N PHE A 529 -43.93 6.96 48.47
CA PHE A 529 -44.63 8.08 49.13
C PHE A 529 -43.98 9.40 48.65
#